data_b585ca82d1c97abac85055fc1ac5fd0e
#
_entry.id   b585ca82d1c97abac85055fc1ac5fd0e
#
_cell.length_a   1.000
_cell.length_b   1.000
_cell.length_c   1.000
_cell.angle_alpha   90.00
_cell.angle_beta   90.00
_cell.angle_gamma   90.00
#
_symmetry.space_group_name_H-M   'P 1'
#
loop_
_entity.id
_entity.type
_entity.pdbx_description
1 polymer ?
#
loop_
_entity_poly.entity_id
_entity_poly.type
_entity_poly.pdbx_seq_one_letter_code
_entity_poly.pdbx_strand_id
1 'polypeptide(L)'
;MSLYPAWFRAIRALVKPFFPKMELHGADQLHTPCVYITRHLNDYGPLAVYLYCPFEFHLWVYHVFTEKETCYKQFSEYTFSKRHGMPQGISNFLARVICRPVSAFLHSLRTIPVYRGMKSVLKTMDLSTDALEKGENVLILSDVNYTAEGQSVGELYTGCLHLGKSYYRRTGKRLHFASVSFNRKQHYLRIGQSIVFNPETPYQQERDRIAGLLQQDLYDDH
;
A
#
# COMPACT_ATOMS: atom_id res chain seq x y z
N MET A 1 -0.16 21.44 -0.86
CA MET A 1 -1.63 21.20 -0.92
C MET A 1 -1.85 19.77 -0.43
N SER A 2 -2.84 19.49 0.44
CA SER A 2 -3.06 18.11 0.94
C SER A 2 -3.50 17.19 -0.18
N LEU A 3 -2.98 15.96 -0.21
CA LEU A 3 -3.35 14.90 -1.15
C LEU A 3 -4.79 14.45 -0.91
N TYR A 4 -5.23 14.41 0.35
CA TYR A 4 -6.52 13.90 0.75
C TYR A 4 -7.60 15.00 0.81
N PRO A 5 -8.84 14.69 0.41
CA PRO A 5 -9.96 15.64 0.49
C PRO A 5 -10.29 16.00 1.94
N ALA A 6 -10.84 17.19 2.14
CA ALA A 6 -11.15 17.70 3.48
C ALA A 6 -12.11 16.80 4.27
N TRP A 7 -13.12 16.22 3.59
CA TRP A 7 -14.07 15.29 4.23
C TRP A 7 -13.37 14.04 4.78
N PHE A 8 -12.36 13.49 4.07
CA PHE A 8 -11.63 12.32 4.55
C PHE A 8 -10.80 12.66 5.80
N ARG A 9 -10.14 13.82 5.79
CA ARG A 9 -9.38 14.31 6.96
C ARG A 9 -10.29 14.52 8.18
N ALA A 10 -11.50 15.03 7.96
CA ALA A 10 -12.50 15.20 9.01
C ALA A 10 -12.97 13.84 9.57
N ILE A 11 -13.30 12.88 8.70
CA ILE A 11 -13.69 11.52 9.12
C ILE A 11 -12.53 10.85 9.88
N ARG A 12 -11.29 10.94 9.36
CA ARG A 12 -10.10 10.41 10.05
C ARG A 12 -9.94 11.01 11.45
N ALA A 13 -10.10 12.31 11.59
CA ALA A 13 -10.01 12.99 12.89
C ALA A 13 -11.11 12.56 13.86
N LEU A 14 -12.34 12.33 13.35
CA LEU A 14 -13.48 11.86 14.14
C LEU A 14 -13.31 10.39 14.59
N VAL A 15 -12.79 9.54 13.71
CA VAL A 15 -12.66 8.10 13.95
C VAL A 15 -11.43 7.76 14.79
N LYS A 16 -10.31 8.47 14.60
CA LYS A 16 -9.04 8.20 15.27
C LYS A 16 -9.13 8.08 16.79
N PRO A 17 -9.91 8.87 17.55
CA PRO A 17 -10.04 8.76 19.00
C PRO A 17 -10.62 7.42 19.49
N PHE A 18 -11.36 6.69 18.64
CA PHE A 18 -11.94 5.38 18.97
C PHE A 18 -10.95 4.22 18.81
N PHE A 19 -9.76 4.51 18.29
CA PHE A 19 -8.70 3.52 18.12
C PHE A 19 -7.56 3.78 19.11
N PRO A 20 -6.78 2.73 19.48
CA PRO A 20 -5.63 2.90 20.36
C PRO A 20 -4.67 3.96 19.83
N LYS A 21 -4.09 4.76 20.72
CA LYS A 21 -3.02 5.66 20.34
C LYS A 21 -1.79 4.83 19.95
N MET A 22 -1.15 5.22 18.86
CA MET A 22 0.10 4.59 18.40
C MET A 22 1.24 5.60 18.59
N GLU A 23 2.32 5.14 19.20
CA GLU A 23 3.55 5.91 19.29
C GLU A 23 4.32 5.81 17.97
N LEU A 24 4.89 6.93 17.52
CA LEU A 24 5.66 6.97 16.28
C LEU A 24 7.15 6.80 16.59
N HIS A 25 7.76 5.71 16.07
CA HIS A 25 9.19 5.48 16.12
C HIS A 25 9.81 5.72 14.74
N GLY A 26 11.06 6.19 14.68
CA GLY A 26 11.79 6.43 13.43
C GLY A 26 11.28 7.64 12.63
N ALA A 27 10.74 8.67 13.30
CA ALA A 27 10.29 9.89 12.64
C ALA A 27 11.39 10.61 11.86
N ASP A 28 12.65 10.44 12.26
CA ASP A 28 13.86 10.94 11.60
C ASP A 28 14.14 10.24 10.25
N GLN A 29 13.54 9.08 10.03
CA GLN A 29 13.66 8.31 8.77
C GLN A 29 12.62 8.70 7.72
N LEU A 30 11.76 9.68 8.00
CA LEU A 30 10.76 10.15 7.05
C LEU A 30 11.42 10.92 5.89
N HIS A 31 11.17 10.48 4.68
CA HIS A 31 11.60 11.13 3.44
C HIS A 31 10.42 11.37 2.51
N THR A 32 10.54 12.38 1.66
CA THR A 32 9.54 12.72 0.62
C THR A 32 10.26 13.27 -0.61
N PRO A 33 10.07 12.66 -1.80
CA PRO A 33 9.26 11.48 -2.09
C PRO A 33 9.90 10.17 -1.61
N CYS A 34 9.07 9.22 -1.20
CA CYS A 34 9.50 7.91 -0.75
C CYS A 34 8.50 6.83 -1.15
N VAL A 35 8.99 5.62 -1.40
CA VAL A 35 8.16 4.41 -1.50
C VAL A 35 8.17 3.72 -0.14
N TYR A 36 7.05 3.78 0.55
CA TYR A 36 6.85 3.08 1.80
C TYR A 36 6.26 1.70 1.58
N ILE A 37 6.79 0.71 2.26
CA ILE A 37 6.38 -0.68 2.12
C ILE A 37 5.94 -1.21 3.48
N THR A 38 4.77 -1.84 3.53
CA THR A 38 4.21 -2.41 4.76
C THR A 38 3.58 -3.77 4.50
N ARG A 39 3.33 -4.52 5.57
CA ARG A 39 2.60 -5.79 5.52
C ARG A 39 1.10 -5.54 5.43
N HIS A 40 0.39 -6.40 4.72
CA HIS A 40 -1.06 -6.28 4.55
C HIS A 40 -1.83 -6.50 5.86
N LEU A 41 -1.36 -7.40 6.71
CA LEU A 41 -1.97 -7.71 8.02
C LEU A 41 -3.50 -7.92 7.93
N ASN A 42 -3.96 -8.62 6.92
CA ASN A 42 -5.38 -8.79 6.58
C ASN A 42 -6.10 -7.43 6.39
N ASP A 43 -7.30 -7.29 6.94
CA ASP A 43 -8.11 -6.07 6.78
C ASP A 43 -7.61 -4.90 7.66
N TYR A 44 -6.74 -5.18 8.63
CA TYR A 44 -6.18 -4.16 9.54
C TYR A 44 -5.13 -3.27 8.86
N GLY A 45 -4.26 -3.83 8.03
CA GLY A 45 -3.17 -3.07 7.40
C GLY A 45 -3.64 -1.83 6.64
N PRO A 46 -4.60 -1.95 5.69
CA PRO A 46 -5.14 -0.80 4.98
C PRO A 46 -5.77 0.27 5.89
N LEU A 47 -6.46 -0.16 6.96
CA LEU A 47 -7.04 0.76 7.94
C LEU A 47 -5.95 1.48 8.74
N ALA A 48 -4.96 0.72 9.22
CA ALA A 48 -3.87 1.24 10.05
C ALA A 48 -3.04 2.30 9.32
N VAL A 49 -2.68 2.08 8.04
CA VAL A 49 -1.90 3.07 7.29
C VAL A 49 -2.66 4.38 7.14
N TYR A 50 -3.96 4.35 6.88
CA TYR A 50 -4.76 5.58 6.78
C TYR A 50 -4.99 6.26 8.14
N LEU A 51 -5.06 5.53 9.23
CA LEU A 51 -5.28 6.09 10.57
C LEU A 51 -3.99 6.66 11.18
N TYR A 52 -2.88 5.98 11.02
CA TYR A 52 -1.69 6.22 11.82
C TYR A 52 -0.50 6.81 11.07
N CYS A 53 -0.34 6.56 9.75
CA CYS A 53 0.79 7.14 9.03
C CYS A 53 0.81 8.67 9.15
N PRO A 54 1.97 9.24 9.53
CA PRO A 54 2.12 10.68 9.75
C PRO A 54 2.28 11.48 8.45
N PHE A 55 2.29 10.80 7.30
CA PHE A 55 2.44 11.38 5.96
C PHE A 55 1.28 10.99 5.05
N GLU A 56 1.07 11.76 3.99
CA GLU A 56 0.12 11.43 2.93
C GLU A 56 0.80 10.58 1.85
N PHE A 57 0.04 9.69 1.22
CA PHE A 57 0.55 8.74 0.25
C PHE A 57 -0.52 8.29 -0.75
N HIS A 58 -0.08 7.82 -1.92
CA HIS A 58 -0.89 7.06 -2.86
C HIS A 58 -0.79 5.58 -2.52
N LEU A 59 -1.89 4.98 -2.11
CA LEU A 59 -1.92 3.54 -1.82
C LEU A 59 -2.02 2.73 -3.12
N TRP A 60 -1.21 1.70 -3.27
CA TRP A 60 -1.41 0.68 -4.29
C TRP A 60 -2.61 -0.18 -3.95
N VAL A 61 -3.59 -0.23 -4.85
CA VAL A 61 -4.83 -1.00 -4.67
C VAL A 61 -5.08 -1.86 -5.90
N TYR A 62 -5.50 -3.10 -5.69
CA TYR A 62 -5.84 -3.98 -6.79
C TYR A 62 -6.92 -3.34 -7.68
N HIS A 63 -6.64 -3.20 -8.98
CA HIS A 63 -7.45 -2.43 -9.93
C HIS A 63 -8.93 -2.83 -9.95
N VAL A 64 -9.25 -4.08 -9.62
CA VAL A 64 -10.65 -4.56 -9.60
C VAL A 64 -11.54 -3.77 -8.65
N PHE A 65 -10.98 -3.13 -7.62
CA PHE A 65 -11.75 -2.31 -6.68
C PHE A 65 -11.94 -0.86 -7.15
N THR A 66 -11.17 -0.43 -8.15
CA THR A 66 -11.26 0.95 -8.67
C THR A 66 -12.31 1.11 -9.76
N GLU A 67 -12.74 0.03 -10.41
CA GLU A 67 -13.76 0.04 -11.45
C GLU A 67 -15.05 -0.62 -10.96
N LYS A 68 -16.21 -0.02 -11.25
CA LYS A 68 -17.50 -0.46 -10.69
C LYS A 68 -17.87 -1.91 -11.03
N GLU A 69 -17.66 -2.31 -12.29
CA GLU A 69 -18.07 -3.64 -12.76
C GLU A 69 -17.18 -4.75 -12.18
N THR A 70 -15.86 -4.54 -12.21
CA THR A 70 -14.91 -5.48 -11.63
C THR A 70 -15.02 -5.55 -10.12
N CYS A 71 -15.27 -4.40 -9.47
CA CYS A 71 -15.52 -4.30 -8.04
C CYS A 71 -16.79 -5.08 -7.63
N TYR A 72 -17.87 -4.94 -8.39
CA TYR A 72 -19.08 -5.72 -8.15
C TYR A 72 -18.83 -7.22 -8.24
N LYS A 73 -18.18 -7.70 -9.31
CA LYS A 73 -17.84 -9.12 -9.47
C LYS A 73 -16.95 -9.62 -8.34
N GLN A 74 -15.92 -8.85 -7.96
CA GLN A 74 -15.02 -9.21 -6.87
C GLN A 74 -15.77 -9.38 -5.53
N PHE A 75 -16.69 -8.48 -5.21
CA PHE A 75 -17.48 -8.60 -3.98
C PHE A 75 -18.52 -9.72 -4.05
N SER A 76 -19.28 -9.83 -5.15
CA SER A 76 -20.36 -10.80 -5.26
C SER A 76 -19.88 -12.24 -5.42
N GLU A 77 -18.85 -12.47 -6.23
CA GLU A 77 -18.42 -13.83 -6.61
C GLU A 77 -17.29 -14.37 -5.73
N TYR A 78 -16.49 -13.47 -5.11
CA TYR A 78 -15.34 -13.88 -4.31
C TYR A 78 -15.48 -13.46 -2.84
N THR A 79 -15.55 -12.16 -2.54
CA THR A 79 -15.46 -11.68 -1.16
C THR A 79 -16.61 -12.19 -0.30
N PHE A 80 -17.85 -11.94 -0.71
CA PHE A 80 -19.02 -12.33 0.09
C PHE A 80 -19.37 -13.81 -0.07
N SER A 81 -19.31 -14.36 -1.28
CA SER A 81 -19.72 -15.75 -1.51
C SER A 81 -18.62 -16.74 -1.10
N LYS A 82 -17.43 -16.68 -1.71
CA LYS A 82 -16.38 -17.68 -1.46
C LYS A 82 -15.63 -17.47 -0.15
N ARG A 83 -15.23 -16.23 0.17
CA ARG A 83 -14.44 -15.96 1.38
C ARG A 83 -15.29 -15.95 2.65
N HIS A 84 -16.51 -15.37 2.59
CA HIS A 84 -17.42 -15.30 3.74
C HIS A 84 -18.55 -16.31 3.73
N GLY A 85 -18.66 -17.17 2.70
CA GLY A 85 -19.66 -18.24 2.61
C GLY A 85 -21.11 -17.76 2.53
N MET A 86 -21.36 -16.50 2.12
CA MET A 86 -22.72 -15.97 2.04
C MET A 86 -23.49 -16.52 0.84
N PRO A 87 -24.82 -16.73 0.97
CA PRO A 87 -25.67 -17.08 -0.17
C PRO A 87 -25.57 -16.07 -1.31
N GLN A 88 -25.60 -16.55 -2.57
CA GLN A 88 -25.34 -15.70 -3.75
C GLN A 88 -26.30 -14.50 -3.85
N GLY A 89 -27.57 -14.66 -3.46
CA GLY A 89 -28.55 -13.57 -3.47
C GLY A 89 -28.16 -12.41 -2.55
N ILE A 90 -27.69 -12.74 -1.33
CA ILE A 90 -27.22 -11.75 -0.35
C ILE A 90 -25.93 -11.12 -0.83
N SER A 91 -25.00 -11.93 -1.34
CA SER A 91 -23.72 -11.47 -1.90
C SER A 91 -23.92 -10.44 -3.02
N ASN A 92 -24.85 -10.72 -3.94
CA ASN A 92 -25.18 -9.82 -5.04
C ASN A 92 -25.79 -8.51 -4.57
N PHE A 93 -26.69 -8.56 -3.59
CA PHE A 93 -27.31 -7.37 -3.02
C PHE A 93 -26.26 -6.49 -2.33
N LEU A 94 -25.46 -7.05 -1.43
CA LEU A 94 -24.41 -6.32 -0.71
C LEU A 94 -23.36 -5.75 -1.69
N ALA A 95 -22.92 -6.54 -2.67
CA ALA A 95 -21.97 -6.07 -3.68
C ALA A 95 -22.52 -4.86 -4.45
N ARG A 96 -23.82 -4.86 -4.82
CA ARG A 96 -24.46 -3.74 -5.53
C ARG A 96 -24.48 -2.46 -4.69
N VAL A 97 -24.69 -2.58 -3.38
CA VAL A 97 -24.71 -1.44 -2.45
C VAL A 97 -23.31 -0.88 -2.24
N ILE A 98 -22.28 -1.76 -2.06
CA ILE A 98 -20.95 -1.35 -1.60
C ILE A 98 -19.98 -0.98 -2.72
N CYS A 99 -20.13 -1.54 -3.93
CA CYS A 99 -19.13 -1.35 -4.99
C CYS A 99 -18.97 0.12 -5.44
N ARG A 100 -20.09 0.89 -5.52
CA ARG A 100 -20.03 2.31 -5.89
C ARG A 100 -19.34 3.19 -4.85
N PRO A 101 -19.73 3.14 -3.55
CA PRO A 101 -19.05 3.93 -2.53
C PRO A 101 -17.58 3.53 -2.34
N VAL A 102 -17.23 2.23 -2.43
CA VAL A 102 -15.84 1.79 -2.33
C VAL A 102 -15.00 2.34 -3.48
N SER A 103 -15.45 2.17 -4.73
CA SER A 103 -14.72 2.70 -5.89
C SER A 103 -14.57 4.22 -5.80
N ALA A 104 -15.64 4.97 -5.48
CA ALA A 104 -15.60 6.42 -5.33
C ALA A 104 -14.65 6.86 -4.19
N PHE A 105 -14.65 6.13 -3.08
CA PHE A 105 -13.75 6.36 -1.96
C PHE A 105 -12.28 6.20 -2.38
N LEU A 106 -11.94 5.10 -3.05
CA LEU A 106 -10.58 4.83 -3.51
C LEU A 106 -10.10 5.89 -4.51
N HIS A 107 -10.95 6.30 -5.44
CA HIS A 107 -10.63 7.40 -6.36
C HIS A 107 -10.38 8.72 -5.65
N SER A 108 -11.19 9.04 -4.64
CA SER A 108 -11.05 10.29 -3.89
C SER A 108 -9.74 10.36 -3.09
N LEU A 109 -9.20 9.21 -2.70
CA LEU A 109 -7.90 9.09 -2.03
C LEU A 109 -6.72 9.00 -3.02
N ARG A 110 -6.98 9.16 -4.32
CA ARG A 110 -5.97 9.09 -5.38
C ARG A 110 -5.13 7.81 -5.31
N THR A 111 -5.79 6.67 -5.02
CA THR A 111 -5.10 5.38 -5.01
C THR A 111 -4.57 5.03 -6.39
N ILE A 112 -3.45 4.32 -6.45
CA ILE A 112 -2.85 3.86 -7.70
C ILE A 112 -3.33 2.44 -7.98
N PRO A 113 -4.05 2.19 -9.10
CA PRO A 113 -4.51 0.86 -9.45
C PRO A 113 -3.34 -0.05 -9.83
N VAL A 114 -3.28 -1.22 -9.21
CA VAL A 114 -2.31 -2.27 -9.54
C VAL A 114 -2.94 -3.24 -10.53
N TYR A 115 -2.42 -3.28 -11.71
CA TYR A 115 -2.83 -4.20 -12.77
C TYR A 115 -1.96 -5.44 -12.77
N ARG A 116 -2.56 -6.61 -12.99
CA ARG A 116 -1.85 -7.88 -13.20
C ARG A 116 -1.69 -8.14 -14.69
N GLY A 117 -0.46 -8.40 -15.13
CA GLY A 117 -0.11 -8.68 -16.53
C GLY A 117 0.94 -7.70 -17.07
N MET A 118 1.79 -8.21 -17.96
CA MET A 118 3.05 -7.56 -18.36
C MET A 118 2.86 -6.15 -18.95
N LYS A 119 1.85 -5.93 -19.81
CA LYS A 119 1.56 -4.61 -20.40
C LYS A 119 0.88 -3.65 -19.43
N SER A 120 0.11 -4.17 -18.50
CA SER A 120 -0.71 -3.37 -17.57
C SER A 120 0.09 -2.91 -16.35
N VAL A 121 1.12 -3.64 -15.95
CA VAL A 121 2.05 -3.26 -14.86
C VAL A 121 2.76 -1.93 -15.20
N LEU A 122 3.07 -1.67 -16.45
CA LEU A 122 3.69 -0.41 -16.88
C LEU A 122 2.84 0.80 -16.48
N LYS A 123 1.52 0.72 -16.63
CA LYS A 123 0.61 1.80 -16.22
C LYS A 123 0.68 2.08 -14.71
N THR A 124 0.77 1.04 -13.89
CA THR A 124 0.96 1.20 -12.43
C THR A 124 2.29 1.90 -12.13
N MET A 125 3.36 1.50 -12.82
CA MET A 125 4.68 2.09 -12.66
C MET A 125 4.71 3.56 -13.08
N ASP A 126 4.10 3.89 -14.22
CA ASP A 126 4.03 5.27 -14.71
C ASP A 126 3.26 6.17 -13.74
N LEU A 127 2.06 5.77 -13.29
CA LEU A 127 1.29 6.51 -12.32
C LEU A 127 2.04 6.71 -10.99
N SER A 128 2.79 5.70 -10.55
CA SER A 128 3.59 5.79 -9.33
C SER A 128 4.77 6.74 -9.52
N THR A 129 5.44 6.67 -10.66
CA THR A 129 6.57 7.56 -10.96
C THR A 129 6.09 9.02 -11.09
N ASP A 130 4.92 9.25 -11.72
CA ASP A 130 4.31 10.58 -11.82
C ASP A 130 3.98 11.19 -10.45
N ALA A 131 3.52 10.38 -9.48
CA ALA A 131 3.28 10.82 -8.11
C ALA A 131 4.60 11.20 -7.41
N LEU A 132 5.60 10.32 -7.51
CA LEU A 132 6.93 10.54 -6.92
C LEU A 132 7.63 11.79 -7.50
N GLU A 133 7.47 12.07 -8.80
CA GLU A 133 8.01 13.29 -9.43
C GLU A 133 7.39 14.58 -8.87
N LYS A 134 6.12 14.51 -8.47
CA LYS A 134 5.42 15.63 -7.81
C LYS A 134 5.82 15.81 -6.35
N GLY A 135 6.73 14.96 -5.84
CA GLY A 135 7.11 14.96 -4.43
C GLY A 135 6.08 14.29 -3.53
N GLU A 136 5.22 13.42 -4.07
CA GLU A 136 4.20 12.69 -3.32
C GLU A 136 4.73 11.29 -2.98
N ASN A 137 4.27 10.69 -1.87
CA ASN A 137 4.70 9.37 -1.45
C ASN A 137 3.81 8.26 -2.04
N VAL A 138 4.39 7.08 -2.22
CA VAL A 138 3.66 5.87 -2.59
C VAL A 138 3.75 4.88 -1.43
N LEU A 139 2.63 4.23 -1.07
CA LEU A 139 2.61 3.19 -0.05
C LEU A 139 2.10 1.89 -0.65
N ILE A 140 2.81 0.80 -0.36
CA ILE A 140 2.58 -0.52 -0.95
C ILE A 140 2.39 -1.55 0.16
N LEU A 141 1.28 -2.29 0.09
CA LEU A 141 1.03 -3.46 0.91
C LEU A 141 1.58 -4.68 0.17
N SER A 142 2.73 -5.19 0.60
CA SER A 142 3.60 -6.03 -0.24
C SER A 142 3.55 -7.53 0.00
N ASP A 143 2.62 -8.04 0.79
CA ASP A 143 2.51 -9.48 1.05
C ASP A 143 2.07 -10.23 -0.21
N VAL A 144 2.92 -11.11 -0.73
CA VAL A 144 2.64 -11.91 -1.94
C VAL A 144 1.62 -13.00 -1.68
N ASN A 145 1.59 -13.57 -0.47
CA ASN A 145 0.71 -14.67 -0.08
C ASN A 145 -0.51 -14.20 0.70
N TYR A 146 -1.49 -13.64 0.00
CA TYR A 146 -2.75 -13.17 0.57
C TYR A 146 -3.68 -14.29 1.05
N THR A 147 -3.46 -15.55 0.62
CA THR A 147 -4.35 -16.69 0.84
C THR A 147 -3.70 -17.88 1.56
N ALA A 148 -2.43 -17.80 1.91
CA ALA A 148 -1.78 -18.89 2.61
C ALA A 148 -2.13 -18.84 4.11
N GLU A 149 -3.04 -19.70 4.52
CA GLU A 149 -3.23 -20.15 5.91
C GLU A 149 -2.02 -20.99 6.37
N GLY A 150 -0.85 -20.43 6.31
CA GLY A 150 0.37 -21.12 6.72
C GLY A 150 1.49 -20.12 6.91
N GLN A 151 2.22 -20.30 7.99
CA GLN A 151 3.32 -19.50 8.51
C GLN A 151 4.54 -19.30 7.56
N SER A 152 4.36 -19.26 6.27
CA SER A 152 5.41 -18.78 5.38
C SER A 152 5.42 -17.25 5.40
N VAL A 153 6.48 -16.70 5.95
CA VAL A 153 6.85 -15.29 5.84
C VAL A 153 6.66 -14.89 4.37
N GLY A 154 5.66 -14.05 4.10
CA GLY A 154 5.31 -13.67 2.73
C GLY A 154 6.52 -13.04 2.06
N GLU A 155 6.88 -13.54 0.88
CA GLU A 155 7.94 -12.92 0.09
C GLU A 155 7.50 -11.50 -0.30
N LEU A 156 8.41 -10.56 -0.13
CA LEU A 156 8.22 -9.18 -0.56
C LEU A 156 7.99 -9.14 -2.08
N TYR A 157 6.92 -8.48 -2.53
CA TYR A 157 6.72 -8.22 -3.97
C TYR A 157 7.80 -7.26 -4.49
N THR A 158 8.90 -7.82 -5.00
CA THR A 158 10.08 -7.05 -5.41
C THR A 158 9.87 -6.23 -6.70
N GLY A 159 8.80 -6.49 -7.45
CA GLY A 159 8.48 -5.74 -8.68
C GLY A 159 8.33 -4.24 -8.46
N CYS A 160 7.87 -3.81 -7.29
CA CYS A 160 7.73 -2.39 -6.94
C CYS A 160 9.08 -1.66 -6.84
N LEU A 161 10.17 -2.37 -6.57
CA LEU A 161 11.50 -1.78 -6.46
C LEU A 161 12.03 -1.23 -7.80
N HIS A 162 11.39 -1.62 -8.92
CA HIS A 162 11.67 -1.03 -10.22
C HIS A 162 11.38 0.49 -10.27
N LEU A 163 10.56 0.99 -9.35
CA LEU A 163 10.29 2.42 -9.20
C LEU A 163 11.59 3.23 -8.97
N GLY A 164 12.57 2.66 -8.25
CA GLY A 164 13.88 3.31 -8.06
C GLY A 164 14.57 3.62 -9.40
N LYS A 165 14.62 2.63 -10.30
CA LYS A 165 15.20 2.79 -11.64
C LYS A 165 14.37 3.74 -12.51
N SER A 166 13.04 3.61 -12.49
CA SER A 166 12.14 4.45 -13.28
C SER A 166 12.22 5.92 -12.85
N TYR A 167 12.19 6.19 -11.57
CA TYR A 167 12.31 7.53 -11.01
C TYR A 167 13.66 8.17 -11.33
N TYR A 168 14.77 7.43 -11.14
CA TYR A 168 16.10 7.93 -11.47
C TYR A 168 16.24 8.27 -12.95
N ARG A 169 15.74 7.41 -13.85
CA ARG A 169 15.79 7.67 -15.29
C ARG A 169 15.01 8.91 -15.72
N ARG A 170 13.92 9.25 -15.02
CA ARG A 170 13.08 10.40 -15.35
C ARG A 170 13.55 11.70 -14.71
N THR A 171 14.16 11.63 -13.50
CA THR A 171 14.46 12.83 -12.69
C THR A 171 15.95 13.06 -12.45
N GLY A 172 16.80 12.07 -12.63
CA GLY A 172 18.20 12.07 -12.22
C GLY A 172 18.42 12.00 -10.71
N LYS A 173 17.32 11.88 -9.91
CA LYS A 173 17.39 11.83 -8.44
C LYS A 173 17.28 10.39 -7.95
N ARG A 174 17.91 10.11 -6.81
CA ARG A 174 17.81 8.81 -6.13
C ARG A 174 16.52 8.75 -5.32
N LEU A 175 15.80 7.61 -5.43
CA LEU A 175 14.55 7.39 -4.71
C LEU A 175 14.83 6.72 -3.35
N HIS A 176 14.06 7.09 -2.35
CA HIS A 176 14.08 6.47 -1.03
C HIS A 176 13.04 5.37 -0.92
N PHE A 177 13.39 4.30 -0.22
CA PHE A 177 12.52 3.21 0.19
C PHE A 177 12.58 3.08 1.70
N ALA A 178 11.46 2.83 2.36
CA ALA A 178 11.42 2.58 3.79
C ALA A 178 10.29 1.61 4.13
N SER A 179 10.46 0.84 5.19
CA SER A 179 9.40 0.01 5.74
C SER A 179 8.47 0.82 6.64
N VAL A 180 7.23 0.34 6.80
CA VAL A 180 6.30 0.81 7.83
C VAL A 180 5.77 -0.43 8.56
N SER A 181 6.06 -0.56 9.85
CA SER A 181 5.59 -1.67 10.66
C SER A 181 4.65 -1.18 11.76
N PHE A 182 3.68 -2.05 12.13
CA PHE A 182 2.69 -1.79 13.17
C PHE A 182 2.77 -2.88 14.23
N ASN A 183 3.09 -2.51 15.46
CA ASN A 183 2.97 -3.40 16.60
C ASN A 183 1.70 -3.09 17.39
N ARG A 184 0.68 -3.96 17.25
CA ARG A 184 -0.62 -3.80 17.90
C ARG A 184 -0.58 -4.05 19.41
N LYS A 185 0.33 -4.92 19.87
CA LYS A 185 0.45 -5.26 21.29
C LYS A 185 1.14 -4.14 22.07
N GLN A 186 2.15 -3.55 21.48
CA GLN A 186 2.95 -2.48 22.08
C GLN A 186 2.51 -1.07 21.67
N HIS A 187 1.49 -0.98 20.79
CA HIS A 187 0.87 0.27 20.32
C HIS A 187 1.87 1.27 19.71
N TYR A 188 2.75 0.80 18.80
CA TYR A 188 3.60 1.70 18.04
C TYR A 188 3.52 1.46 16.52
N LEU A 189 3.82 2.53 15.78
CA LEU A 189 4.12 2.53 14.36
C LEU A 189 5.59 2.87 14.21
N ARG A 190 6.36 2.06 13.50
CA ARG A 190 7.77 2.31 13.22
C ARG A 190 7.99 2.57 11.73
N ILE A 191 8.71 3.64 11.43
CA ILE A 191 9.29 3.89 10.12
C ILE A 191 10.70 3.30 10.17
N GLY A 192 10.98 2.35 9.30
CA GLY A 192 12.28 1.71 9.22
C GLY A 192 13.34 2.59 8.57
N GLN A 193 14.56 2.10 8.58
CA GLN A 193 15.69 2.82 8.00
C GLN A 193 15.43 3.17 6.54
N SER A 194 15.68 4.43 6.18
CA SER A 194 15.59 4.88 4.79
C SER A 194 16.72 4.29 3.94
N ILE A 195 16.33 3.60 2.87
CA ILE A 195 17.23 2.94 1.93
C ILE A 195 17.21 3.71 0.61
N VAL A 196 18.34 4.26 0.22
CA VAL A 196 18.47 5.03 -1.02
C VAL A 196 18.81 4.09 -2.18
N PHE A 197 18.09 4.21 -3.30
CA PHE A 197 18.37 3.48 -4.53
C PHE A 197 19.72 3.93 -5.13
N ASN A 198 20.60 2.97 -5.40
CA ASN A 198 21.88 3.22 -6.07
C ASN A 198 21.81 2.88 -7.57
N PRO A 199 21.81 3.87 -8.48
CA PRO A 199 21.74 3.63 -9.92
C PRO A 199 23.02 3.05 -10.53
N GLU A 200 24.14 3.12 -9.81
CA GLU A 200 25.46 2.64 -10.28
C GLU A 200 25.62 1.12 -10.12
N THR A 201 24.82 0.52 -9.22
CA THR A 201 24.80 -0.93 -9.00
C THR A 201 23.92 -1.62 -10.06
N PRO A 202 24.31 -2.81 -10.60
CA PRO A 202 23.44 -3.59 -11.46
C PRO A 202 22.06 -3.80 -10.83
N TYR A 203 21.00 -3.56 -11.58
CA TYR A 203 19.63 -3.52 -11.05
C TYR A 203 19.24 -4.75 -10.22
N GLN A 204 19.64 -5.95 -10.64
CA GLN A 204 19.31 -7.15 -9.87
C GLN A 204 19.94 -7.16 -8.48
N GLN A 205 21.22 -6.80 -8.40
CA GLN A 205 21.92 -6.72 -7.10
C GLN A 205 21.31 -5.64 -6.21
N GLU A 206 21.00 -4.48 -6.77
CA GLU A 206 20.38 -3.38 -6.02
C GLU A 206 18.98 -3.72 -5.55
N ARG A 207 18.18 -4.36 -6.40
CA ARG A 207 16.85 -4.88 -6.03
C ARG A 207 16.96 -5.85 -4.85
N ASP A 208 17.88 -6.81 -4.93
CA ASP A 208 18.02 -7.85 -3.92
C ASP A 208 18.56 -7.25 -2.60
N ARG A 209 19.46 -6.25 -2.69
CA ARG A 209 19.94 -5.48 -1.52
C ARG A 209 18.78 -4.74 -0.82
N ILE A 210 17.98 -3.97 -1.57
CA ILE A 210 16.85 -3.22 -0.99
C ILE A 210 15.80 -4.19 -0.45
N ALA A 211 15.47 -5.26 -1.19
CA ALA A 211 14.50 -6.25 -0.74
C ALA A 211 14.94 -6.93 0.57
N GLY A 212 16.20 -7.32 0.69
CA GLY A 212 16.73 -7.93 1.91
C GLY A 212 16.66 -7.02 3.12
N LEU A 213 17.05 -5.75 2.98
CA LEU A 213 16.98 -4.75 4.06
C LEU A 213 15.52 -4.46 4.48
N LEU A 214 14.61 -4.30 3.52
CA LEU A 214 13.19 -4.09 3.81
C LEU A 214 12.56 -5.31 4.48
N GLN A 215 12.90 -6.50 4.03
CA GLN A 215 12.40 -7.75 4.59
C GLN A 215 12.88 -7.95 6.03
N GLN A 216 14.16 -7.75 6.28
CA GLN A 216 14.73 -7.76 7.61
C GLN A 216 13.97 -6.80 8.53
N ASP A 217 13.83 -5.54 8.13
CA ASP A 217 13.20 -4.50 8.94
C ASP A 217 11.68 -4.74 9.17
N LEU A 218 10.98 -5.36 8.22
CA LEU A 218 9.55 -5.70 8.36
C LEU A 218 9.28 -6.92 9.25
N TYR A 219 10.26 -7.81 9.44
CA TYR A 219 10.07 -9.09 10.11
C TYR A 219 10.88 -9.25 11.40
N ASP A 220 11.90 -8.43 11.63
CA ASP A 220 12.71 -8.46 12.87
C ASP A 220 12.00 -7.85 14.11
N ASP A 221 10.79 -7.36 13.94
CA ASP A 221 9.97 -6.72 15.00
C ASP A 221 9.05 -7.71 15.74
N HIS A 222 9.59 -8.87 16.14
CA HIS A 222 8.84 -9.86 16.92
C HIS A 222 9.33 -10.01 18.34
#